data_0524398fa29811bf928ec3058923825f
#
_entry.id   0524398fa29811bf928ec3058923825f
#
_cell.length_a   1.000
_cell.length_b   1.000
_cell.length_c   1.000
_cell.angle_alpha   90.00
_cell.angle_beta   90.00
_cell.angle_gamma   90.00
#
_symmetry.space_group_name_H-M   'P 1'
#
loop_
_entity.id
_entity.type
_entity.pdbx_description
1 polymer ?
#
loop_
_entity_poly.entity_id
_entity_poly.type
_entity_poly.pdbx_seq_one_letter_code
_entity_poly.pdbx_strand_id
1 'polypeptide(L)'
;DILVKKEDVLRAEKLLTERGFSRKMNNGKDIVLINPPFLTVELHNMLFIESDSRHDYFTDVWKRAVKCGEHEYKMTDSDLYIYVMAHLAEHYKDGGACFRPTMDIFMLNRLKSEELDFTYIGGEFEKIGLARFAENIKKVGDIWFGDAKDDKALFVMQQYIVLGPPIQNAGAVAENMESTRFSAFMRMAFPPLKVMVKNYPVLKRLPFLLPFYWLVRLVKKGGRAKNKSKELATAL
;
A
#
# COMPACT_ATOMS: atom_id res chain seq x y z
N ASP A 1 -13.49 0.26 -0.82
CA ASP A 1 -12.94 1.14 0.23
C ASP A 1 -13.86 2.32 0.44
N ILE A 2 -14.16 2.68 1.68
CA ILE A 2 -15.01 3.82 2.04
C ILE A 2 -14.27 4.64 3.10
N LEU A 3 -13.96 5.90 2.79
CA LEU A 3 -13.42 6.82 3.77
C LEU A 3 -14.56 7.43 4.58
N VAL A 4 -14.46 7.34 5.90
CA VAL A 4 -15.45 7.85 6.84
C VAL A 4 -14.77 8.80 7.82
N LYS A 5 -15.44 9.86 8.23
CA LYS A 5 -14.92 10.73 9.28
C LYS A 5 -14.68 9.92 10.56
N LYS A 6 -13.60 10.24 11.27
CA LYS A 6 -13.16 9.48 12.46
C LYS A 6 -14.27 9.32 13.51
N GLU A 7 -15.06 10.36 13.71
CA GLU A 7 -16.20 10.38 14.62
C GLU A 7 -17.36 9.47 14.19
N ASP A 8 -17.50 9.18 12.88
CA ASP A 8 -18.60 8.41 12.34
C ASP A 8 -18.27 6.93 12.09
N VAL A 9 -17.01 6.52 12.27
CA VAL A 9 -16.53 5.16 11.95
C VAL A 9 -17.34 4.07 12.68
N LEU A 10 -17.56 4.23 14.00
CA LEU A 10 -18.31 3.23 14.78
C LEU A 10 -19.78 3.15 14.35
N ARG A 11 -20.35 4.29 13.96
CA ARG A 11 -21.73 4.35 13.43
C ARG A 11 -21.81 3.65 12.07
N ALA A 12 -20.86 3.88 11.19
CA ALA A 12 -20.78 3.23 9.88
C ALA A 12 -20.61 1.70 10.02
N GLU A 13 -19.74 1.27 10.92
CA GLU A 13 -19.55 -0.14 11.24
C GLU A 13 -20.85 -0.78 11.74
N LYS A 14 -21.54 -0.14 12.69
CA LYS A 14 -22.84 -0.62 13.21
C LYS A 14 -23.86 -0.79 12.10
N LEU A 15 -23.99 0.21 11.22
CA LEU A 15 -24.91 0.15 10.08
C LEU A 15 -24.63 -1.00 9.12
N LEU A 16 -23.35 -1.32 8.87
CA LEU A 16 -22.96 -2.47 8.06
C LEU A 16 -23.22 -3.79 8.80
N THR A 17 -22.96 -3.85 10.08
CA THR A 17 -23.22 -5.05 10.90
C THR A 17 -24.73 -5.38 10.93
N GLU A 18 -25.60 -4.38 11.04
CA GLU A 18 -27.06 -4.54 10.95
C GLU A 18 -27.50 -5.05 9.57
N ARG A 19 -26.66 -4.93 8.53
CA ARG A 19 -26.86 -5.45 7.17
C ARG A 19 -26.17 -6.78 6.89
N GLY A 20 -25.73 -7.48 7.94
CA GLY A 20 -25.13 -8.81 7.84
C GLY A 20 -23.62 -8.86 7.62
N PHE A 21 -22.94 -7.71 7.71
CA PHE A 21 -21.47 -7.72 7.72
C PHE A 21 -20.93 -8.08 9.10
N SER A 22 -19.81 -8.79 9.13
CA SER A 22 -19.07 -9.10 10.35
C SER A 22 -17.66 -8.55 10.29
N ARG A 23 -17.15 -8.05 11.42
CA ARG A 23 -15.79 -7.53 11.52
C ARG A 23 -14.76 -8.65 11.39
N LYS A 24 -13.89 -8.56 10.38
CA LYS A 24 -12.75 -9.47 10.19
C LYS A 24 -11.47 -8.94 10.83
N MET A 25 -11.25 -7.64 10.76
CA MET A 25 -10.01 -7.01 11.24
C MET A 25 -10.27 -5.54 11.62
N ASN A 26 -9.49 -5.07 12.60
CA ASN A 26 -9.33 -3.64 12.89
C ASN A 26 -7.84 -3.41 13.19
N ASN A 27 -7.18 -2.55 12.42
CA ASN A 27 -5.77 -2.21 12.56
C ASN A 27 -5.53 -0.76 13.03
N GLY A 28 -6.61 -0.05 13.37
CA GLY A 28 -6.59 1.35 13.79
C GLY A 28 -6.72 2.35 12.63
N LYS A 29 -6.27 2.02 11.42
CA LYS A 29 -6.49 2.77 10.19
C LYS A 29 -7.78 2.30 9.52
N ASP A 30 -7.97 1.00 9.44
CA ASP A 30 -9.02 0.36 8.67
C ASP A 30 -9.81 -0.64 9.53
N ILE A 31 -11.13 -0.69 9.32
CA ILE A 31 -12.00 -1.76 9.79
C ILE A 31 -12.44 -2.56 8.56
N VAL A 32 -12.00 -3.80 8.47
CA VAL A 32 -12.39 -4.71 7.40
C VAL A 32 -13.62 -5.50 7.84
N LEU A 33 -14.71 -5.37 7.06
CA LEU A 33 -15.96 -6.08 7.27
C LEU A 33 -16.23 -7.00 6.10
N ILE A 34 -16.77 -8.18 6.40
CA ILE A 34 -17.13 -9.18 5.38
C ILE A 34 -18.60 -9.56 5.50
N ASN A 35 -19.23 -9.74 4.35
CA ASN A 35 -20.53 -10.37 4.21
C ASN A 35 -20.40 -11.51 3.19
N PRO A 36 -20.34 -12.79 3.65
CA PRO A 36 -20.19 -13.92 2.73
C PRO A 36 -21.30 -13.96 1.67
N PRO A 37 -21.03 -14.53 0.48
CA PRO A 37 -19.78 -15.20 0.13
C PRO A 37 -18.69 -14.29 -0.43
N PHE A 38 -18.96 -13.03 -0.90
CA PHE A 38 -18.01 -12.30 -1.72
C PHE A 38 -17.83 -10.81 -1.37
N LEU A 39 -18.62 -10.26 -0.44
CA LEU A 39 -18.56 -8.83 -0.16
C LEU A 39 -17.55 -8.54 0.95
N THR A 40 -16.61 -7.64 0.65
CA THR A 40 -15.70 -7.06 1.63
C THR A 40 -15.81 -5.55 1.55
N VAL A 41 -15.93 -4.90 2.71
CA VAL A 41 -15.89 -3.45 2.86
C VAL A 41 -14.75 -3.09 3.78
N GLU A 42 -13.91 -2.15 3.36
CA GLU A 42 -12.87 -1.54 4.18
C GLU A 42 -13.30 -0.12 4.53
N LEU A 43 -13.57 0.10 5.83
CA LEU A 43 -13.86 1.43 6.36
C LEU A 43 -12.55 2.08 6.80
N HIS A 44 -12.13 3.10 6.08
CA HIS A 44 -10.96 3.89 6.40
C HIS A 44 -11.34 5.10 7.25
N ASN A 45 -10.67 5.32 8.36
CA ASN A 45 -10.79 6.55 9.14
C ASN A 45 -9.69 7.57 8.80
N MET A 46 -8.65 7.11 8.12
CA MET A 46 -7.54 7.87 7.58
C MET A 46 -6.98 7.17 6.36
N LEU A 47 -6.49 7.91 5.38
CA LEU A 47 -5.91 7.34 4.16
C LEU A 47 -4.47 6.84 4.38
N PHE A 48 -3.70 7.52 5.22
CA PHE A 48 -2.33 7.14 5.60
C PHE A 48 -2.15 7.23 7.11
N ILE A 49 -1.37 6.32 7.69
CA ILE A 49 -1.09 6.31 9.15
C ILE A 49 -0.17 7.47 9.53
N GLU A 50 -0.26 7.92 10.78
CA GLU A 50 0.51 9.07 11.31
C GLU A 50 2.04 8.97 11.13
N SER A 51 2.58 7.77 10.98
CA SER A 51 4.00 7.55 10.72
C SER A 51 4.39 7.63 9.23
N ASP A 52 3.43 7.77 8.33
CA ASP A 52 3.69 7.99 6.91
C ASP A 52 3.86 9.49 6.63
N SER A 53 4.85 9.84 5.83
CA SER A 53 5.15 11.24 5.47
C SER A 53 4.02 11.94 4.69
N ARG A 54 3.08 11.18 4.14
CA ARG A 54 1.92 11.68 3.39
C ARG A 54 0.68 11.88 4.26
N HIS A 55 0.74 11.47 5.54
CA HIS A 55 -0.40 11.57 6.46
C HIS A 55 -1.00 12.97 6.50
N ASP A 56 -0.17 13.98 6.78
CA ASP A 56 -0.60 15.38 6.92
C ASP A 56 -1.26 15.90 5.66
N TYR A 57 -0.71 15.56 4.49
CA TYR A 57 -1.28 15.94 3.20
C TYR A 57 -2.70 15.38 3.00
N PHE A 58 -2.91 14.11 3.35
CA PHE A 58 -4.21 13.45 3.16
C PHE A 58 -5.18 13.66 4.32
N THR A 59 -4.76 14.23 5.44
CA THR A 59 -5.67 14.64 6.52
C THR A 59 -6.67 15.70 6.04
N ASP A 60 -6.26 16.56 5.10
CA ASP A 60 -7.07 17.64 4.53
C ASP A 60 -7.98 17.19 3.36
N VAL A 61 -8.07 15.89 3.08
CA VAL A 61 -8.86 15.37 1.94
C VAL A 61 -10.32 15.83 1.99
N TRP A 62 -10.92 15.91 3.18
CA TRP A 62 -12.29 16.36 3.37
C TRP A 62 -12.52 17.84 2.98
N LYS A 63 -11.49 18.67 3.07
CA LYS A 63 -11.56 20.08 2.64
C LYS A 63 -11.59 20.23 1.12
N ARG A 64 -11.03 19.26 0.39
CA ARG A 64 -10.96 19.25 -1.07
C ARG A 64 -12.07 18.41 -1.71
N ALA A 65 -12.74 17.56 -0.91
CA ALA A 65 -13.80 16.70 -1.38
C ALA A 65 -15.05 17.50 -1.82
N VAL A 66 -15.66 17.09 -2.92
CA VAL A 66 -16.86 17.69 -3.49
C VAL A 66 -18.09 16.95 -2.99
N LYS A 67 -19.04 17.68 -2.45
CA LYS A 67 -20.32 17.11 -2.02
C LYS A 67 -21.15 16.68 -3.25
N CYS A 68 -21.56 15.44 -3.31
CA CYS A 68 -22.34 14.86 -4.41
C CYS A 68 -23.68 14.26 -3.98
N GLY A 69 -23.96 14.17 -2.68
CA GLY A 69 -25.21 13.73 -2.09
C GLY A 69 -25.45 14.39 -0.74
N GLU A 70 -26.50 14.00 -0.03
CA GLU A 70 -26.81 14.56 1.30
C GLU A 70 -25.69 14.31 2.29
N HIS A 71 -25.15 13.08 2.29
CA HIS A 71 -24.06 12.63 3.17
C HIS A 71 -22.89 12.03 2.37
N GLU A 72 -22.84 12.25 1.08
CA GLU A 72 -21.87 11.69 0.15
C GLU A 72 -20.92 12.75 -0.39
N TYR A 73 -19.64 12.44 -0.40
CA TYR A 73 -18.57 13.27 -0.93
C TYR A 73 -17.69 12.42 -1.82
N LYS A 74 -17.09 13.03 -2.83
CA LYS A 74 -16.10 12.41 -3.71
C LYS A 74 -14.86 13.29 -3.84
N MET A 75 -13.73 12.69 -4.06
CA MET A 75 -12.54 13.41 -4.49
C MET A 75 -12.77 13.99 -5.89
N THR A 76 -12.12 15.12 -6.22
CA THR A 76 -11.98 15.54 -7.62
C THR A 76 -11.23 14.44 -8.39
N ASP A 77 -11.36 14.39 -9.71
CA ASP A 77 -10.62 13.40 -10.52
C ASP A 77 -9.11 13.53 -10.33
N SER A 78 -8.59 14.77 -10.21
CA SER A 78 -7.18 15.03 -9.93
C SER A 78 -6.75 14.56 -8.52
N ASP A 79 -7.54 14.84 -7.48
CA ASP A 79 -7.23 14.34 -6.11
C ASP A 79 -7.34 12.81 -6.03
N LEU A 80 -8.30 12.20 -6.72
CA LEU A 80 -8.42 10.75 -6.82
C LEU A 80 -7.18 10.14 -7.50
N TYR A 81 -6.71 10.75 -8.57
CA TYR A 81 -5.50 10.31 -9.26
C TYR A 81 -4.27 10.37 -8.34
N ILE A 82 -4.12 11.48 -7.59
CA ILE A 82 -3.04 11.64 -6.60
C ILE A 82 -3.14 10.56 -5.51
N TYR A 83 -4.35 10.30 -5.00
CA TYR A 83 -4.58 9.27 -3.99
C TYR A 83 -4.25 7.86 -4.50
N VAL A 84 -4.75 7.48 -5.68
CA VAL A 84 -4.49 6.15 -6.27
C VAL A 84 -2.99 5.93 -6.48
N MET A 85 -2.27 6.96 -6.95
CA MET A 85 -0.82 6.90 -7.10
C MET A 85 -0.09 6.77 -5.75
N ALA A 86 -0.52 7.52 -4.74
CA ALA A 86 0.06 7.46 -3.41
C ALA A 86 -0.20 6.12 -2.72
N HIS A 87 -1.38 5.54 -2.90
CA HIS A 87 -1.75 4.22 -2.42
C HIS A 87 -0.95 3.11 -3.13
N LEU A 88 -0.79 3.22 -4.44
CA LEU A 88 0.09 2.33 -5.20
C LEU A 88 1.53 2.38 -4.66
N ALA A 89 2.05 3.57 -4.35
CA ALA A 89 3.38 3.71 -3.78
C ALA A 89 3.51 3.07 -2.37
N GLU A 90 2.43 3.08 -1.55
CA GLU A 90 2.39 2.37 -0.27
C GLU A 90 2.50 0.85 -0.50
N HIS A 91 1.67 0.29 -1.37
CA HIS A 91 1.71 -1.13 -1.71
C HIS A 91 3.05 -1.55 -2.33
N TYR A 92 3.59 -0.74 -3.23
CA TYR A 92 4.90 -0.97 -3.84
C TYR A 92 5.99 -1.06 -2.77
N LYS A 93 6.01 -0.13 -1.82
CA LYS A 93 6.97 -0.12 -0.70
C LYS A 93 6.83 -1.34 0.22
N ASP A 94 5.60 -1.81 0.43
CA ASP A 94 5.31 -2.94 1.31
C ASP A 94 5.45 -4.31 0.60
N GLY A 95 5.81 -4.30 -0.67
CA GLY A 95 6.08 -5.51 -1.47
C GLY A 95 4.84 -6.21 -2.00
N GLY A 96 3.72 -5.50 -2.10
CA GLY A 96 2.49 -6.00 -2.71
C GLY A 96 2.56 -6.04 -4.24
N ALA A 97 1.76 -6.92 -4.86
CA ALA A 97 1.57 -6.95 -6.31
C ALA A 97 0.79 -5.70 -6.76
N CYS A 98 1.38 -4.91 -7.63
CA CYS A 98 0.86 -3.61 -8.05
C CYS A 98 0.36 -3.59 -9.50
N PHE A 99 0.13 -4.76 -10.13
CA PHE A 99 -0.27 -4.86 -11.53
C PHE A 99 -1.59 -4.13 -11.81
N ARG A 100 -2.65 -4.46 -11.05
CA ARG A 100 -3.97 -3.84 -11.21
C ARG A 100 -3.94 -2.32 -10.98
N PRO A 101 -3.38 -1.80 -9.86
CA PRO A 101 -3.27 -0.35 -9.67
C PRO A 101 -2.47 0.37 -10.77
N THR A 102 -1.45 -0.28 -11.37
CA THR A 102 -0.74 0.28 -12.52
C THR A 102 -1.66 0.39 -13.74
N MET A 103 -2.51 -0.60 -13.96
CA MET A 103 -3.54 -0.55 -15.02
C MET A 103 -4.57 0.56 -14.73
N ASP A 104 -5.01 0.70 -13.49
CA ASP A 104 -5.97 1.74 -13.09
C ASP A 104 -5.41 3.14 -13.38
N ILE A 105 -4.13 3.39 -13.08
CA ILE A 105 -3.43 4.64 -13.41
C ILE A 105 -3.39 4.88 -14.93
N PHE A 106 -3.05 3.84 -15.70
CA PHE A 106 -3.04 3.93 -17.17
C PHE A 106 -4.43 4.29 -17.70
N MET A 107 -5.48 3.62 -17.21
CA MET A 107 -6.86 3.88 -17.63
C MET A 107 -7.33 5.28 -17.24
N LEU A 108 -7.01 5.77 -16.04
CA LEU A 108 -7.31 7.13 -15.62
C LEU A 108 -6.65 8.16 -16.54
N ASN A 109 -5.36 7.98 -16.88
CA ASN A 109 -4.67 8.85 -17.83
C ASN A 109 -5.34 8.87 -19.19
N ARG A 110 -5.84 7.72 -19.67
CA ARG A 110 -6.41 7.59 -21.02
C ARG A 110 -7.86 8.08 -21.10
N LEU A 111 -8.67 7.76 -20.10
CA LEU A 111 -10.11 8.01 -20.11
C LEU A 111 -10.49 9.36 -19.51
N LYS A 112 -9.63 9.93 -18.66
CA LYS A 112 -9.89 11.14 -17.90
C LYS A 112 -8.88 12.25 -18.17
N SER A 113 -8.16 12.18 -19.29
CA SER A 113 -7.08 13.15 -19.61
C SER A 113 -7.56 14.60 -19.67
N GLU A 114 -8.81 14.83 -20.05
CA GLU A 114 -9.40 16.18 -20.16
C GLU A 114 -9.87 16.72 -18.80
N GLU A 115 -10.24 15.84 -17.86
CA GLU A 115 -10.68 16.20 -16.52
C GLU A 115 -9.53 16.31 -15.50
N LEU A 116 -8.34 15.78 -15.85
CA LEU A 116 -7.15 15.80 -14.98
C LEU A 116 -6.34 17.08 -15.15
N ASP A 117 -6.18 17.85 -14.09
CA ASP A 117 -5.23 18.97 -14.06
C ASP A 117 -3.80 18.45 -13.79
N PHE A 118 -3.07 18.14 -14.87
CA PHE A 118 -1.71 17.62 -14.74
C PHE A 118 -0.70 18.61 -14.16
N THR A 119 -0.97 19.92 -14.24
CA THR A 119 -0.13 20.94 -13.60
C THR A 119 -0.30 20.88 -12.09
N TYR A 120 -1.53 20.84 -11.62
CA TYR A 120 -1.86 20.63 -10.21
C TYR A 120 -1.30 19.31 -9.71
N ILE A 121 -1.58 18.19 -10.39
CA ILE A 121 -1.12 16.84 -10.03
C ILE A 121 0.41 16.79 -9.90
N GLY A 122 1.13 17.37 -10.87
CA GLY A 122 2.60 17.42 -10.83
C GLY A 122 3.13 18.16 -9.60
N GLY A 123 2.57 19.35 -9.31
CA GLY A 123 2.94 20.11 -8.12
C GLY A 123 2.64 19.38 -6.81
N GLU A 124 1.53 18.63 -6.75
CA GLU A 124 1.18 17.84 -5.56
C GLU A 124 2.10 16.62 -5.41
N PHE A 125 2.49 15.96 -6.51
CA PHE A 125 3.47 14.86 -6.45
C PHE A 125 4.85 15.32 -5.96
N GLU A 126 5.30 16.52 -6.31
CA GLU A 126 6.52 17.08 -5.75
C GLU A 126 6.42 17.29 -4.24
N LYS A 127 5.31 17.86 -3.75
CA LYS A 127 5.08 18.09 -2.32
C LYS A 127 5.11 16.81 -1.49
N ILE A 128 4.56 15.71 -2.02
CA ILE A 128 4.51 14.42 -1.31
C ILE A 128 5.66 13.46 -1.70
N GLY A 129 6.63 13.93 -2.48
CA GLY A 129 7.82 13.17 -2.86
C GLY A 129 7.56 11.98 -3.79
N LEU A 130 6.52 12.04 -4.62
CA LEU A 130 6.12 10.95 -5.53
C LEU A 130 6.36 11.24 -7.01
N ALA A 131 6.88 12.41 -7.40
CA ALA A 131 7.01 12.83 -8.80
C ALA A 131 7.74 11.78 -9.67
N ARG A 132 8.91 11.33 -9.24
CA ARG A 132 9.70 10.31 -9.97
C ARG A 132 9.00 8.95 -10.00
N PHE A 133 8.37 8.55 -8.91
CA PHE A 133 7.63 7.29 -8.85
C PHE A 133 6.45 7.32 -9.81
N ALA A 134 5.67 8.41 -9.82
CA ALA A 134 4.52 8.60 -10.68
C ALA A 134 4.92 8.60 -12.16
N GLU A 135 6.01 9.27 -12.53
CA GLU A 135 6.56 9.26 -13.89
C GLU A 135 6.89 7.82 -14.34
N ASN A 136 7.58 7.05 -13.48
CA ASN A 136 7.96 5.68 -13.81
C ASN A 136 6.74 4.75 -13.93
N ILE A 137 5.75 4.87 -13.04
CA ILE A 137 4.51 4.08 -13.14
C ILE A 137 3.74 4.40 -14.42
N LYS A 138 3.66 5.67 -14.82
CA LYS A 138 3.04 6.04 -16.10
C LYS A 138 3.75 5.37 -17.27
N LYS A 139 5.08 5.44 -17.32
CA LYS A 139 5.88 4.77 -18.36
C LYS A 139 5.66 3.25 -18.37
N VAL A 140 5.62 2.60 -17.20
CA VAL A 140 5.30 1.16 -17.10
C VAL A 140 3.91 0.87 -17.63
N GLY A 141 2.92 1.70 -17.30
CA GLY A 141 1.56 1.59 -17.83
C GLY A 141 1.52 1.69 -19.35
N ASP A 142 2.23 2.66 -19.93
CA ASP A 142 2.32 2.87 -21.38
C ASP A 142 3.04 1.71 -22.10
N ILE A 143 4.04 1.08 -21.46
CA ILE A 143 4.73 -0.11 -21.99
C ILE A 143 3.79 -1.33 -21.96
N TRP A 144 3.04 -1.54 -20.89
CA TRP A 144 2.25 -2.75 -20.72
C TRP A 144 0.89 -2.74 -21.41
N PHE A 145 0.27 -1.58 -21.48
CA PHE A 145 -1.12 -1.43 -21.93
C PHE A 145 -1.28 -0.46 -23.10
N GLY A 146 -0.21 0.28 -23.46
CA GLY A 146 -0.16 1.19 -24.59
C GLY A 146 0.81 0.69 -25.67
N ASP A 147 1.32 1.64 -26.45
CA ASP A 147 2.19 1.38 -27.60
C ASP A 147 3.67 1.77 -27.33
N ALA A 148 4.04 2.09 -26.09
CA ALA A 148 5.40 2.49 -25.75
C ALA A 148 6.35 1.29 -25.83
N LYS A 149 7.57 1.55 -26.31
CA LYS A 149 8.62 0.53 -26.34
C LYS A 149 9.14 0.24 -24.94
N ASP A 150 9.54 -1.01 -24.71
CA ASP A 150 10.14 -1.41 -23.45
C ASP A 150 11.39 -0.58 -23.11
N ASP A 151 11.51 -0.21 -21.85
CA ASP A 151 12.63 0.56 -21.30
C ASP A 151 13.39 -0.30 -20.28
N LYS A 152 14.65 -0.62 -20.63
CA LYS A 152 15.53 -1.40 -19.75
C LYS A 152 15.75 -0.76 -18.38
N ALA A 153 15.66 0.58 -18.28
CA ALA A 153 15.77 1.27 -17.01
C ALA A 153 14.61 0.95 -16.05
N LEU A 154 13.45 0.57 -16.60
CA LEU A 154 12.26 0.22 -15.83
C LEU A 154 12.11 -1.29 -15.58
N PHE A 155 13.00 -2.11 -16.13
CA PHE A 155 12.93 -3.58 -16.02
C PHE A 155 12.81 -4.07 -14.58
N VAL A 156 13.63 -3.55 -13.67
CA VAL A 156 13.59 -3.93 -12.25
C VAL A 156 12.25 -3.56 -11.60
N MET A 157 11.71 -2.38 -11.94
CA MET A 157 10.41 -1.94 -11.44
C MET A 157 9.28 -2.83 -11.96
N GLN A 158 9.29 -3.16 -13.25
CA GLN A 158 8.33 -4.08 -13.87
C GLN A 158 8.36 -5.45 -13.19
N GLN A 159 9.54 -6.03 -13.00
CA GLN A 159 9.70 -7.31 -12.29
C GLN A 159 9.17 -7.25 -10.86
N TYR A 160 9.46 -6.15 -10.14
CA TYR A 160 8.99 -5.97 -8.76
C TYR A 160 7.47 -5.86 -8.66
N ILE A 161 6.83 -5.16 -9.61
CA ILE A 161 5.36 -5.03 -9.65
C ILE A 161 4.68 -6.39 -9.88
N VAL A 162 5.25 -7.24 -10.73
CA VAL A 162 4.67 -8.55 -11.11
C VAL A 162 4.98 -9.63 -10.06
N LEU A 163 6.22 -9.70 -9.62
CA LEU A 163 6.74 -10.81 -8.81
C LEU A 163 6.84 -10.51 -7.32
N GLY A 164 6.67 -9.24 -6.94
CA GLY A 164 6.92 -8.79 -5.56
C GLY A 164 8.42 -8.71 -5.23
N PRO A 165 8.76 -8.55 -3.96
CA PRO A 165 10.14 -8.39 -3.52
C PRO A 165 11.01 -9.62 -3.87
N PRO A 166 12.26 -9.42 -4.31
CA PRO A 166 13.15 -10.46 -4.87
C PRO A 166 13.53 -11.61 -3.95
N ILE A 167 13.02 -11.63 -2.74
CA ILE A 167 13.31 -12.68 -1.74
C ILE A 167 12.75 -14.06 -2.13
N GLN A 168 11.77 -14.12 -3.04
CA GLN A 168 11.19 -15.38 -3.48
C GLN A 168 11.85 -15.94 -4.76
N ASN A 169 12.58 -15.13 -5.53
CA ASN A 169 13.16 -15.54 -6.82
C ASN A 169 14.65 -15.18 -6.92
N ALA A 170 15.44 -15.46 -5.91
CA ALA A 170 16.84 -15.02 -5.78
C ALA A 170 17.82 -15.55 -6.86
N GLY A 171 17.36 -16.34 -7.83
CA GLY A 171 18.23 -16.93 -8.86
C GLY A 171 18.50 -16.09 -10.10
N ALA A 172 17.59 -15.15 -10.47
CA ALA A 172 17.61 -14.54 -11.80
C ALA A 172 18.15 -13.10 -11.90
N VAL A 173 18.38 -12.41 -10.79
CA VAL A 173 18.75 -10.97 -10.77
C VAL A 173 20.11 -10.71 -10.10
N ALA A 174 20.99 -11.72 -10.06
CA ALA A 174 22.13 -11.75 -9.16
C ALA A 174 23.34 -10.85 -9.52
N GLU A 175 23.49 -10.35 -10.75
CA GLU A 175 24.80 -9.82 -11.20
C GLU A 175 25.07 -8.33 -10.93
N ASN A 176 24.09 -7.49 -10.57
CA ASN A 176 24.32 -6.05 -10.41
C ASN A 176 23.86 -5.40 -9.10
N MET A 177 23.59 -6.15 -8.02
CA MET A 177 22.96 -5.59 -6.80
C MET A 177 23.55 -6.04 -5.45
N GLU A 178 24.79 -6.49 -5.36
CA GLU A 178 25.34 -7.05 -4.10
C GLU A 178 25.30 -6.09 -2.89
N SER A 179 25.62 -4.82 -3.06
CA SER A 179 25.66 -3.87 -1.94
C SER A 179 24.26 -3.44 -1.45
N THR A 180 23.29 -3.33 -2.36
CA THR A 180 21.91 -2.91 -2.05
C THR A 180 21.10 -4.07 -1.44
N ARG A 181 21.41 -5.30 -1.81
CA ARG A 181 20.74 -6.53 -1.31
C ARG A 181 21.07 -6.80 0.16
N PHE A 182 22.33 -6.68 0.53
CA PHE A 182 22.77 -6.89 1.90
C PHE A 182 22.13 -5.84 2.83
N SER A 183 22.08 -4.58 2.43
CA SER A 183 21.45 -3.53 3.24
C SER A 183 19.94 -3.69 3.35
N ALA A 184 19.24 -4.11 2.29
CA ALA A 184 17.81 -4.41 2.31
C ALA A 184 17.50 -5.65 3.17
N PHE A 185 18.30 -6.73 3.04
CA PHE A 185 18.21 -7.91 3.88
C PHE A 185 18.44 -7.55 5.36
N MET A 186 19.47 -6.77 5.66
CA MET A 186 19.77 -6.34 7.03
C MET A 186 18.64 -5.51 7.63
N ARG A 187 18.06 -4.56 6.91
CA ARG A 187 16.90 -3.76 7.37
C ARG A 187 15.67 -4.65 7.61
N MET A 188 15.47 -5.67 6.79
CA MET A 188 14.33 -6.58 6.94
C MET A 188 14.55 -7.61 8.07
N ALA A 189 15.75 -8.15 8.21
CA ALA A 189 16.10 -9.09 9.28
C ALA A 189 16.19 -8.37 10.64
N PHE A 190 16.76 -7.16 10.66
CA PHE A 190 17.07 -6.37 11.85
C PHE A 190 16.44 -4.97 11.79
N PRO A 191 15.09 -4.87 11.83
CA PRO A 191 14.43 -3.56 11.77
C PRO A 191 14.81 -2.68 12.96
N PRO A 192 14.82 -1.35 12.77
CA PRO A 192 15.20 -0.41 13.82
C PRO A 192 14.21 -0.44 15.00
N LEU A 193 14.67 0.03 16.15
CA LEU A 193 13.91 0.04 17.41
C LEU A 193 12.50 0.63 17.24
N LYS A 194 12.36 1.75 16.49
CA LYS A 194 11.06 2.40 16.22
C LYS A 194 10.03 1.46 15.60
N VAL A 195 10.46 0.59 14.69
CA VAL A 195 9.60 -0.41 14.03
C VAL A 195 9.28 -1.56 14.98
N MET A 196 10.27 -1.99 15.76
CA MET A 196 10.12 -3.12 16.69
C MET A 196 9.24 -2.79 17.89
N VAL A 197 9.29 -1.56 18.39
CA VAL A 197 8.42 -1.08 19.52
C VAL A 197 6.94 -1.19 19.18
N LYS A 198 6.55 -1.00 17.91
CA LYS A 198 5.15 -1.14 17.45
C LYS A 198 4.62 -2.57 17.66
N ASN A 199 5.46 -3.57 17.42
CA ASN A 199 5.08 -5.00 17.53
C ASN A 199 5.43 -5.60 18.92
N TYR A 200 6.35 -4.96 19.65
CA TYR A 200 6.83 -5.39 20.95
C TYR A 200 6.96 -4.19 21.90
N PRO A 201 5.85 -3.74 22.52
CA PRO A 201 5.83 -2.51 23.34
C PRO A 201 6.82 -2.50 24.51
N VAL A 202 7.23 -3.69 24.98
CA VAL A 202 8.22 -3.85 26.05
C VAL A 202 9.56 -3.20 25.69
N LEU A 203 9.90 -3.14 24.39
CA LEU A 203 11.13 -2.50 23.91
C LEU A 203 11.14 -0.97 24.10
N LYS A 204 10.00 -0.35 24.40
CA LYS A 204 9.93 1.05 24.78
C LYS A 204 10.58 1.30 26.15
N ARG A 205 10.49 0.31 27.05
CA ARG A 205 11.07 0.37 28.41
C ARG A 205 12.45 -0.25 28.48
N LEU A 206 12.70 -1.29 27.68
CA LEU A 206 13.92 -2.10 27.71
C LEU A 206 14.53 -2.22 26.29
N PRO A 207 15.09 -1.14 25.73
CA PRO A 207 15.60 -1.12 24.36
C PRO A 207 16.78 -2.06 24.10
N PHE A 208 17.52 -2.45 25.12
CA PHE A 208 18.65 -3.37 25.03
C PHE A 208 18.20 -4.82 24.69
N LEU A 209 16.94 -5.17 24.85
CA LEU A 209 16.39 -6.45 24.43
C LEU A 209 16.12 -6.54 22.91
N LEU A 210 16.40 -5.50 22.15
CA LEU A 210 16.17 -5.47 20.71
C LEU A 210 16.79 -6.66 19.95
N PRO A 211 18.07 -7.08 20.20
CA PRO A 211 18.65 -8.25 19.53
C PRO A 211 17.88 -9.54 19.80
N PHE A 212 17.41 -9.75 21.02
CA PHE A 212 16.59 -10.90 21.38
C PHE A 212 15.26 -10.92 20.62
N TYR A 213 14.59 -9.78 20.50
CA TYR A 213 13.33 -9.70 19.77
C TYR A 213 13.49 -9.82 18.26
N TRP A 214 14.66 -9.54 17.69
CA TRP A 214 14.97 -9.91 16.30
C TRP A 214 14.93 -11.42 16.10
N LEU A 215 15.55 -12.20 17.00
CA LEU A 215 15.51 -13.67 16.96
C LEU A 215 14.08 -14.20 17.10
N VAL A 216 13.32 -13.72 18.08
CA VAL A 216 11.90 -14.08 18.27
C VAL A 216 11.08 -13.83 17.00
N ARG A 217 11.31 -12.69 16.32
CA ARG A 217 10.62 -12.35 15.07
C ARG A 217 10.99 -13.30 13.93
N LEU A 218 12.27 -13.63 13.79
CA LEU A 218 12.75 -14.54 12.75
C LEU A 218 12.14 -15.94 12.92
N VAL A 219 12.12 -16.47 14.14
CA VAL A 219 11.50 -17.77 14.46
C VAL A 219 10.00 -17.77 14.16
N LYS A 220 9.26 -16.72 14.57
CA LYS A 220 7.81 -16.59 14.29
C LYS A 220 7.50 -16.50 12.79
N LYS A 221 8.33 -15.82 12.00
CA LYS A 221 8.16 -15.74 10.54
C LYS A 221 8.50 -17.08 9.87
N GLY A 222 9.55 -17.75 10.28
CA GLY A 222 9.93 -19.07 9.78
C GLY A 222 8.86 -20.15 10.04
N GLY A 223 8.21 -20.13 11.20
CA GLY A 223 7.09 -21.02 11.51
C GLY A 223 5.84 -20.79 10.65
N ARG A 224 5.53 -19.53 10.33
CA ARG A 224 4.38 -19.20 9.44
C ARG A 224 4.64 -19.61 7.98
N ALA A 225 5.86 -19.52 7.49
CA ALA A 225 6.22 -19.97 6.15
C ALA A 225 6.08 -21.50 6.01
N LYS A 226 6.49 -22.27 7.02
CA LYS A 226 6.31 -23.73 7.05
C LYS A 226 4.85 -24.17 7.12
N ASN A 227 3.99 -23.47 7.84
CA ASN A 227 2.56 -23.81 7.89
C ASN A 227 1.85 -23.50 6.57
N LYS A 228 2.18 -22.39 5.93
CA LYS A 228 1.59 -22.02 4.63
C LYS A 228 2.01 -22.96 3.49
N SER A 229 3.25 -23.51 3.54
CA SER A 229 3.69 -24.52 2.57
C SER A 229 3.03 -25.89 2.82
N LYS A 230 2.70 -26.24 4.07
CA LYS A 230 1.91 -27.44 4.38
C LYS A 230 0.45 -27.32 3.94
N GLU A 231 -0.19 -26.17 4.14
CA GLU A 231 -1.57 -25.93 3.67
C GLU A 231 -1.67 -25.98 2.14
N LEU A 232 -0.69 -25.44 1.42
CA LEU A 232 -0.61 -25.54 -0.04
C LEU A 232 -0.35 -26.97 -0.53
N ALA A 233 0.46 -27.77 0.17
CA ALA A 233 0.72 -29.17 -0.18
C ALA A 233 -0.46 -30.11 0.15
N THR A 234 -1.42 -29.67 0.98
CA THR A 234 -2.64 -30.47 1.31
C THR A 234 -3.82 -30.08 0.40
N ALA A 235 -3.71 -28.98 -0.35
CA ALA A 235 -4.73 -28.48 -1.26
C ALA A 235 -4.47 -28.82 -2.76
N LEU A 236 -3.36 -29.50 -3.06
CA LEU A 236 -3.00 -30.11 -4.34
C LEU A 236 -3.16 -31.63 -4.26
#